data_edf457f88411aced06737b11a5bb7b0b
#
_entry.id   edf457f88411aced06737b11a5bb7b0b
#
_cell.length_a   1.000
_cell.length_b   1.000
_cell.length_c   1.000
_cell.angle_alpha   90.00
_cell.angle_beta   90.00
_cell.angle_gamma   90.00
#
_symmetry.space_group_name_H-M   'P 1'
#
loop_
_entity.id
_entity.type
_entity.pdbx_description
1 polymer ?
#
loop_
_entity_poly.entity_id
_entity_poly.type
_entity_poly.pdbx_seq_one_letter_code
_entity_poly.pdbx_strand_id
1 'polypeptide(L)'
;ICIDAIGEFETFTIWDSTKKKLKKIYSQSYPHSIGLWYSAMTQRIGLKPNEDEYILMGMSAYGDPTRLFEDIINSFIHTHRMGLTPKVTIKINLHRGCKEWRPDLKSEQDMFDIAAGTQAVYEYLLRYISTWAKQNSKHNNLIFMGGCALNCVANNILTRDWNNIW
;
A
#
# COMPACT_ATOMS: atom_id res chain seq x y z
N ILE A 1 10.73 8.10 1.53
CA ILE A 1 9.64 7.48 0.78
C ILE A 1 8.36 8.24 1.11
N CYS A 2 7.60 8.65 0.10
CA CYS A 2 6.29 9.24 0.28
C CYS A 2 5.27 8.43 -0.54
N ILE A 3 4.23 7.91 0.12
CA ILE A 3 3.14 7.15 -0.52
C ILE A 3 1.81 7.75 -0.07
N ASP A 4 0.99 8.14 -1.05
CA ASP A 4 -0.30 8.77 -0.78
C ASP A 4 -1.40 8.16 -1.67
N ALA A 5 -2.66 8.51 -1.42
CA ALA A 5 -3.78 8.15 -2.27
C ALA A 5 -3.70 8.88 -3.62
N ILE A 6 -3.77 10.19 -3.60
CA ILE A 6 -3.50 11.08 -4.71
C ILE A 6 -2.82 12.31 -4.10
N GLY A 7 -1.49 12.46 -4.25
CA GLY A 7 -0.84 13.74 -4.12
C GLY A 7 -1.38 14.68 -5.21
N GLU A 8 -0.72 15.72 -5.58
CA GLU A 8 -1.22 16.52 -6.73
C GLU A 8 -1.35 15.69 -8.00
N PHE A 9 -0.31 14.92 -8.33
CA PHE A 9 -0.28 13.96 -9.43
C PHE A 9 0.46 12.67 -9.06
N GLU A 10 1.45 12.78 -8.18
CA GLU A 10 2.31 11.69 -7.76
C GLU A 10 1.65 10.93 -6.61
N THR A 11 1.50 9.64 -6.77
CA THR A 11 0.94 8.74 -5.76
C THR A 11 2.02 8.08 -4.92
N PHE A 12 3.25 8.09 -5.44
CA PHE A 12 4.38 7.47 -4.79
C PHE A 12 5.70 8.08 -5.29
N THR A 13 6.57 8.49 -4.36
CA THR A 13 7.91 9.02 -4.67
C THR A 13 8.96 8.47 -3.72
N ILE A 14 10.19 8.30 -4.24
CA ILE A 14 11.38 8.00 -3.45
C ILE A 14 12.39 9.12 -3.67
N TRP A 15 12.92 9.63 -2.57
CA TRP A 15 13.92 10.69 -2.56
C TRP A 15 15.17 10.21 -1.83
N ASP A 16 16.33 10.50 -2.40
CA ASP A 16 17.62 10.29 -1.77
C ASP A 16 18.18 11.62 -1.27
N SER A 17 18.57 11.65 0.01
CA SER A 17 19.09 12.86 0.66
C SER A 17 20.59 12.77 0.83
N THR A 18 21.35 13.55 0.08
CA THR A 18 22.80 13.67 0.21
C THR A 18 23.18 15.04 0.76
N LYS A 19 23.85 15.05 1.92
CA LYS A 19 24.42 16.21 2.68
C LYS A 19 23.73 17.59 2.59
N LYS A 20 23.19 18.01 1.47
CA LYS A 20 22.48 19.30 1.29
C LYS A 20 21.51 19.28 0.10
N LYS A 21 21.32 18.15 -0.55
CA LYS A 21 20.44 18.04 -1.72
C LYS A 21 19.47 16.89 -1.57
N LEU A 22 18.23 17.13 -1.86
CA LEU A 22 17.19 16.13 -1.97
C LEU A 22 17.03 15.80 -3.47
N LYS A 23 17.25 14.55 -3.84
CA LYS A 23 17.15 14.08 -5.22
C LYS A 23 16.01 13.07 -5.34
N LYS A 24 15.03 13.35 -6.18
CA LYS A 24 14.00 12.37 -6.53
C LYS A 24 14.63 11.26 -7.38
N ILE A 25 14.58 10.03 -6.90
CA ILE A 25 15.14 8.85 -7.60
C ILE A 25 14.06 7.97 -8.22
N TYR A 26 12.80 8.12 -7.76
CA TYR A 26 11.66 7.45 -8.35
C TYR A 26 10.39 8.28 -8.17
N SER A 27 9.47 8.14 -9.12
CA SER A 27 8.15 8.74 -9.09
C SER A 27 7.15 7.86 -9.83
N GLN A 28 5.97 7.72 -9.24
CA GLN A 28 4.81 7.05 -9.82
C GLN A 28 3.59 7.95 -9.68
N SER A 29 2.78 8.02 -10.74
CA SER A 29 1.62 8.90 -10.80
C SER A 29 0.32 8.11 -10.91
N TYR A 30 -0.78 8.80 -10.71
CA TYR A 30 -2.14 8.34 -11.00
C TYR A 30 -2.20 7.70 -12.41
N PRO A 31 -2.96 6.62 -12.64
CA PRO A 31 -3.93 5.99 -11.73
C PRO A 31 -3.36 4.91 -10.81
N HIS A 32 -2.08 4.68 -10.82
CA HIS A 32 -1.44 3.61 -10.06
C HIS A 32 -1.14 4.09 -8.64
N SER A 33 -2.10 3.91 -7.74
CA SER A 33 -2.01 4.34 -6.35
C SER A 33 -2.33 3.21 -5.38
N ILE A 34 -1.39 2.92 -4.48
CA ILE A 34 -1.58 1.95 -3.40
C ILE A 34 -2.56 2.51 -2.37
N GLY A 35 -2.46 3.81 -2.05
CA GLY A 35 -3.37 4.45 -1.10
C GLY A 35 -4.81 4.46 -1.61
N LEU A 36 -5.02 4.81 -2.89
CA LEU A 36 -6.35 4.77 -3.50
C LEU A 36 -6.91 3.34 -3.56
N TRP A 37 -6.05 2.34 -3.81
CA TRP A 37 -6.46 0.95 -3.75
C TRP A 37 -6.88 0.56 -2.33
N TYR A 38 -6.14 0.96 -1.29
CA TYR A 38 -6.49 0.68 0.11
C TYR A 38 -7.84 1.34 0.47
N SER A 39 -8.06 2.60 0.07
CA SER A 39 -9.34 3.30 0.24
C SER A 39 -10.50 2.61 -0.50
N ALA A 40 -10.25 2.08 -1.69
CA ALA A 40 -11.27 1.31 -2.43
C ALA A 40 -11.65 0.00 -1.71
N MET A 41 -10.69 -0.67 -1.09
CA MET A 41 -10.94 -1.86 -0.26
C MET A 41 -11.66 -1.49 1.05
N THR A 42 -11.35 -0.33 1.65
CA THR A 42 -12.10 0.24 2.78
C THR A 42 -13.58 0.41 2.40
N GLN A 43 -13.85 0.99 1.24
CA GLN A 43 -15.21 1.11 0.74
C GLN A 43 -15.88 -0.25 0.47
N ARG A 44 -15.11 -1.26 -0.01
CA ARG A 44 -15.62 -2.60 -0.29
C ARG A 44 -16.23 -3.28 0.93
N ILE A 45 -15.66 -3.08 2.10
CA ILE A 45 -16.16 -3.64 3.37
C ILE A 45 -17.21 -2.77 4.06
N GLY A 46 -17.74 -1.74 3.36
CA GLY A 46 -18.82 -0.90 3.84
C GLY A 46 -18.40 0.31 4.67
N LEU A 47 -17.11 0.59 4.77
CA LEU A 47 -16.55 1.73 5.48
C LEU A 47 -16.40 2.95 4.54
N LYS A 48 -16.18 4.12 5.13
CA LYS A 48 -16.04 5.38 4.40
C LYS A 48 -14.61 5.54 3.84
N PRO A 49 -14.42 5.57 2.52
CA PRO A 49 -13.10 5.77 1.93
C PRO A 49 -12.54 7.16 2.26
N ASN A 50 -11.23 7.26 2.40
CA ASN A 50 -10.46 8.44 2.81
C ASN A 50 -10.71 8.93 4.25
N GLU A 51 -11.41 8.13 5.08
CA GLU A 51 -11.64 8.45 6.50
C GLU A 51 -11.46 7.22 7.40
N ASP A 52 -11.94 6.04 6.99
CA ASP A 52 -12.03 4.85 7.85
C ASP A 52 -10.96 3.79 7.56
N GLU A 53 -9.88 4.14 6.86
CA GLU A 53 -8.78 3.19 6.55
C GLU A 53 -8.17 2.61 7.84
N TYR A 54 -8.13 3.37 8.91
CA TYR A 54 -7.65 2.91 10.21
C TYR A 54 -8.56 1.84 10.83
N ILE A 55 -9.87 1.87 10.53
CA ILE A 55 -10.82 0.84 10.96
C ILE A 55 -10.54 -0.46 10.20
N LEU A 56 -10.36 -0.40 8.86
CA LEU A 56 -9.96 -1.56 8.07
C LEU A 56 -8.66 -2.16 8.61
N MET A 57 -7.66 -1.33 8.90
CA MET A 57 -6.40 -1.77 9.51
C MET A 57 -6.64 -2.51 10.83
N GLY A 58 -7.51 -2.00 11.70
CA GLY A 58 -7.88 -2.66 12.95
C GLY A 58 -8.64 -3.98 12.73
N MET A 59 -9.59 -4.01 11.79
CA MET A 59 -10.35 -5.20 11.42
C MET A 59 -9.49 -6.33 10.88
N SER A 60 -8.36 -6.02 10.26
CA SER A 60 -7.44 -7.01 9.71
C SER A 60 -6.90 -8.01 10.74
N ALA A 61 -6.91 -7.65 12.01
CA ALA A 61 -6.48 -8.52 13.11
C ALA A 61 -7.46 -9.68 13.40
N TYR A 62 -8.70 -9.62 12.89
CA TYR A 62 -9.75 -10.60 13.14
C TYR A 62 -10.00 -11.55 11.95
N GLY A 63 -9.33 -11.34 10.82
CA GLY A 63 -9.48 -12.13 9.60
C GLY A 63 -8.30 -13.05 9.32
N ASP A 64 -8.48 -13.92 8.33
CA ASP A 64 -7.41 -14.76 7.77
C ASP A 64 -6.73 -14.05 6.59
N PRO A 65 -5.47 -13.59 6.75
CA PRO A 65 -4.76 -12.88 5.69
C PRO A 65 -4.47 -13.75 4.46
N THR A 66 -4.47 -15.08 4.60
CA THR A 66 -4.13 -16.01 3.51
C THR A 66 -5.31 -16.33 2.61
N ARG A 67 -6.53 -16.27 3.14
CA ARG A 67 -7.76 -16.66 2.44
C ARG A 67 -7.98 -15.89 1.13
N LEU A 68 -7.73 -14.59 1.12
CA LEU A 68 -8.02 -13.71 -0.02
C LEU A 68 -6.79 -13.02 -0.60
N PHE A 69 -5.59 -13.30 -0.11
CA PHE A 69 -4.35 -12.66 -0.57
C PHE A 69 -4.17 -12.79 -2.08
N GLU A 70 -4.23 -14.03 -2.60
CA GLU A 70 -4.06 -14.29 -4.04
C GLU A 70 -5.19 -13.70 -4.87
N ASP A 71 -6.43 -13.76 -4.40
CA ASP A 71 -7.58 -13.17 -5.09
C ASP A 71 -7.41 -11.66 -5.24
N ILE A 72 -6.98 -10.98 -4.17
CA ILE A 72 -6.75 -9.53 -4.17
C ILE A 72 -5.59 -9.17 -5.10
N ILE A 73 -4.44 -9.83 -4.96
CA ILE A 73 -3.29 -9.58 -5.84
C ILE A 73 -3.68 -9.80 -7.31
N ASN A 74 -4.31 -10.93 -7.61
CA ASN A 74 -4.68 -11.27 -8.98
C ASN A 74 -5.76 -10.35 -9.55
N SER A 75 -6.63 -9.78 -8.74
CA SER A 75 -7.64 -8.82 -9.18
C SER A 75 -7.07 -7.43 -9.46
N PHE A 76 -6.14 -6.96 -8.62
CA PHE A 76 -5.76 -5.55 -8.59
C PHE A 76 -4.33 -5.25 -9.00
N ILE A 77 -3.37 -6.17 -8.85
CA ILE A 77 -1.94 -5.90 -9.01
C ILE A 77 -1.35 -6.65 -10.20
N HIS A 78 -0.59 -5.95 -11.05
CA HIS A 78 0.22 -6.57 -12.09
C HIS A 78 1.57 -7.06 -11.54
N THR A 79 1.63 -8.23 -10.97
CA THR A 79 2.84 -8.80 -10.35
C THR A 79 3.97 -9.04 -11.36
N HIS A 80 3.65 -9.42 -12.60
CA HIS A 80 4.63 -9.66 -13.67
C HIS A 80 5.39 -8.39 -14.11
N ARG A 81 4.97 -7.21 -13.66
CA ARG A 81 5.65 -5.93 -13.89
C ARG A 81 6.48 -5.47 -12.70
N MET A 82 6.51 -6.24 -11.63
CA MET A 82 7.40 -6.00 -10.50
C MET A 82 8.81 -6.52 -10.83
N GLY A 83 9.84 -5.75 -10.53
CA GLY A 83 11.20 -6.16 -10.88
C GLY A 83 12.22 -5.03 -10.72
N LEU A 84 12.79 -4.55 -11.81
CA LEU A 84 13.90 -3.58 -11.82
C LEU A 84 13.56 -2.20 -11.23
N THR A 85 12.29 -1.84 -11.14
CA THR A 85 11.84 -0.56 -10.55
C THR A 85 10.81 -0.83 -9.45
N PRO A 86 10.62 0.06 -8.48
CA PRO A 86 9.63 -0.14 -7.39
C PRO A 86 8.19 0.11 -7.85
N LYS A 87 7.94 0.00 -9.15
CA LYS A 87 6.63 0.28 -9.75
C LYS A 87 5.58 -0.71 -9.28
N VAL A 88 4.47 -0.18 -8.77
CA VAL A 88 3.25 -0.94 -8.46
C VAL A 88 2.19 -0.57 -9.49
N THR A 89 1.86 -1.50 -10.38
CA THR A 89 0.87 -1.25 -11.42
C THR A 89 -0.48 -1.81 -11.01
N ILE A 90 -1.46 -0.93 -10.83
CA ILE A 90 -2.85 -1.29 -10.54
C ILE A 90 -3.56 -1.62 -11.86
N LYS A 91 -4.30 -2.73 -11.89
CA LYS A 91 -4.97 -3.24 -13.09
C LYS A 91 -6.17 -2.42 -13.54
N ILE A 92 -6.88 -1.84 -12.59
CA ILE A 92 -8.14 -1.11 -12.83
C ILE A 92 -8.07 0.29 -12.22
N ASN A 93 -8.86 1.21 -12.75
CA ASN A 93 -8.98 2.54 -12.16
C ASN A 93 -9.91 2.47 -10.95
N LEU A 94 -9.36 2.70 -9.76
CA LEU A 94 -10.08 2.61 -8.48
C LEU A 94 -10.63 3.95 -7.98
N HIS A 95 -10.66 4.97 -8.81
CA HIS A 95 -11.22 6.28 -8.44
C HIS A 95 -12.68 6.20 -7.95
N ARG A 96 -13.45 5.24 -8.48
CA ARG A 96 -14.83 4.98 -8.07
C ARG A 96 -14.95 3.85 -7.03
N GLY A 97 -13.83 3.35 -6.52
CA GLY A 97 -13.81 2.22 -5.61
C GLY A 97 -13.98 0.86 -6.29
N CYS A 98 -14.27 -0.17 -5.49
CA CYS A 98 -14.43 -1.55 -5.97
C CYS A 98 -15.57 -2.30 -5.24
N LYS A 99 -16.67 -1.65 -4.96
CA LYS A 99 -17.82 -2.23 -4.19
C LYS A 99 -18.29 -3.57 -4.74
N GLU A 100 -18.26 -3.74 -6.06
CA GLU A 100 -18.75 -4.94 -6.75
C GLU A 100 -17.69 -6.07 -6.83
N TRP A 101 -16.52 -5.86 -6.25
CA TRP A 101 -15.52 -6.93 -6.20
C TRP A 101 -15.97 -8.03 -5.22
N ARG A 102 -16.02 -9.28 -5.69
CA ARG A 102 -16.44 -10.46 -4.93
C ARG A 102 -17.77 -10.23 -4.19
N PRO A 103 -18.89 -9.97 -4.91
CA PRO A 103 -20.19 -9.69 -4.30
C PRO A 103 -20.80 -10.89 -3.57
N ASP A 104 -20.20 -12.06 -3.71
CA ASP A 104 -20.47 -13.30 -2.98
C ASP A 104 -20.08 -13.21 -1.49
N LEU A 105 -19.06 -12.42 -1.16
CA LEU A 105 -18.56 -12.25 0.22
C LEU A 105 -19.40 -11.20 0.95
N LYS A 106 -20.22 -11.64 1.92
CA LYS A 106 -21.21 -10.78 2.61
C LYS A 106 -21.24 -10.93 4.13
N SER A 107 -20.69 -12.02 4.67
CA SER A 107 -20.70 -12.23 6.11
C SER A 107 -19.74 -11.26 6.83
N GLU A 108 -19.92 -11.09 8.13
CA GLU A 108 -19.00 -10.31 8.95
C GLU A 108 -17.57 -10.88 8.87
N GLN A 109 -17.44 -12.21 8.92
CA GLN A 109 -16.14 -12.86 8.77
C GLN A 109 -15.52 -12.59 7.39
N ASP A 110 -16.32 -12.53 6.32
CA ASP A 110 -15.81 -12.15 5.01
C ASP A 110 -15.22 -10.73 5.01
N MET A 111 -15.83 -9.79 5.74
CA MET A 111 -15.30 -8.43 5.86
C MET A 111 -13.97 -8.40 6.62
N PHE A 112 -13.84 -9.21 7.69
CA PHE A 112 -12.56 -9.37 8.38
C PHE A 112 -11.49 -10.00 7.49
N ASP A 113 -11.83 -11.02 6.72
CA ASP A 113 -10.87 -11.67 5.80
C ASP A 113 -10.48 -10.78 4.63
N ILE A 114 -11.41 -9.97 4.09
CA ILE A 114 -11.09 -8.93 3.11
C ILE A 114 -10.13 -7.91 3.72
N ALA A 115 -10.37 -7.47 4.95
CA ALA A 115 -9.49 -6.53 5.63
C ALA A 115 -8.09 -7.12 5.87
N ALA A 116 -8.03 -8.38 6.34
CA ALA A 116 -6.77 -9.09 6.58
C ALA A 116 -5.98 -9.32 5.30
N GLY A 117 -6.63 -9.77 4.22
CA GLY A 117 -6.00 -9.94 2.91
C GLY A 117 -5.53 -8.62 2.31
N THR A 118 -6.31 -7.54 2.48
CA THR A 118 -5.93 -6.18 2.05
C THR A 118 -4.68 -5.70 2.78
N GLN A 119 -4.66 -5.86 4.10
CA GLN A 119 -3.50 -5.49 4.91
C GLN A 119 -2.26 -6.28 4.51
N ALA A 120 -2.37 -7.60 4.33
CA ALA A 120 -1.26 -8.45 3.91
C ALA A 120 -0.71 -8.07 2.52
N VAL A 121 -1.59 -7.75 1.57
CA VAL A 121 -1.16 -7.27 0.24
C VAL A 121 -0.49 -5.90 0.35
N TYR A 122 -1.03 -4.99 1.17
CA TYR A 122 -0.39 -3.70 1.40
C TYR A 122 1.02 -3.87 1.98
N GLU A 123 1.20 -4.72 2.98
CA GLU A 123 2.49 -5.05 3.57
C GLU A 123 3.47 -5.66 2.56
N TYR A 124 3.00 -6.56 1.71
CA TYR A 124 3.79 -7.12 0.62
C TYR A 124 4.30 -6.02 -0.34
N LEU A 125 3.44 -5.09 -0.74
CA LEU A 125 3.80 -3.98 -1.63
C LEU A 125 4.76 -2.99 -0.96
N LEU A 126 4.52 -2.65 0.31
CA LEU A 126 5.40 -1.77 1.09
C LEU A 126 6.79 -2.38 1.24
N ARG A 127 6.87 -3.68 1.53
CA ARG A 127 8.13 -4.41 1.61
C ARG A 127 8.89 -4.38 0.28
N TYR A 128 8.20 -4.61 -0.83
CA TYR A 128 8.80 -4.54 -2.16
C TYR A 128 9.41 -3.16 -2.44
N ILE A 129 8.68 -2.09 -2.14
CA ILE A 129 9.14 -0.71 -2.30
C ILE A 129 10.32 -0.41 -1.38
N SER A 130 10.23 -0.79 -0.11
CA SER A 130 11.29 -0.58 0.90
C SER A 130 12.59 -1.27 0.51
N THR A 131 12.51 -2.53 0.11
CA THR A 131 13.67 -3.30 -0.32
C THR A 131 14.36 -2.66 -1.54
N TRP A 132 13.58 -2.22 -2.53
CA TRP A 132 14.15 -1.51 -3.68
C TRP A 132 14.81 -0.20 -3.27
N ALA A 133 14.16 0.59 -2.43
CA ALA A 133 14.70 1.86 -1.94
C ALA A 133 16.02 1.63 -1.18
N LYS A 134 16.09 0.61 -0.34
CA LYS A 134 17.30 0.23 0.39
C LYS A 134 18.45 -0.16 -0.54
N GLN A 135 18.16 -0.96 -1.57
CA GLN A 135 19.17 -1.39 -2.55
C GLN A 135 19.71 -0.23 -3.40
N ASN A 136 18.90 0.82 -3.61
CA ASN A 136 19.25 1.98 -4.42
C ASN A 136 19.66 3.20 -3.60
N SER A 137 19.79 3.07 -2.28
CA SER A 137 20.24 4.10 -1.35
C SER A 137 21.45 3.60 -0.53
N LYS A 138 22.32 4.52 -0.15
CA LYS A 138 23.45 4.26 0.76
C LYS A 138 23.11 4.57 2.24
N HIS A 139 21.88 4.98 2.50
CA HIS A 139 21.43 5.39 3.83
C HIS A 139 20.86 4.23 4.64
N ASN A 140 20.97 4.35 5.96
CA ASN A 140 20.37 3.41 6.91
C ASN A 140 19.14 3.99 7.61
N ASN A 141 18.80 5.24 7.29
CA ASN A 141 17.70 5.97 7.89
C ASN A 141 16.62 6.22 6.84
N LEU A 142 15.36 6.12 7.24
CA LEU A 142 14.19 6.34 6.41
C LEU A 142 13.29 7.43 7.00
N ILE A 143 12.83 8.33 6.15
CA ILE A 143 11.64 9.13 6.41
C ILE A 143 10.51 8.53 5.56
N PHE A 144 9.44 8.07 6.22
CA PHE A 144 8.26 7.53 5.57
C PHE A 144 7.08 8.47 5.81
N MET A 145 6.44 8.94 4.75
CA MET A 145 5.42 10.00 4.81
C MET A 145 4.33 9.79 3.76
N GLY A 146 3.29 10.64 3.82
CA GLY A 146 2.05 10.50 3.06
C GLY A 146 0.99 9.74 3.86
N GLY A 147 -0.26 9.72 3.38
CA GLY A 147 -1.37 9.05 4.07
C GLY A 147 -1.11 7.58 4.38
N CYS A 148 -0.39 6.89 3.53
CA CYS A 148 -0.03 5.48 3.73
C CYS A 148 0.93 5.25 4.91
N ALA A 149 1.67 6.26 5.36
CA ALA A 149 2.55 6.16 6.53
C ALA A 149 1.78 6.10 7.87
N LEU A 150 0.49 6.37 7.87
CA LEU A 150 -0.37 6.22 9.04
C LEU A 150 -0.72 4.75 9.35
N ASN A 151 -0.42 3.82 8.45
CA ASN A 151 -0.62 2.39 8.70
C ASN A 151 0.48 1.83 9.62
N CYS A 152 0.29 2.00 10.93
CA CYS A 152 1.28 1.62 11.94
C CYS A 152 1.54 0.09 12.00
N VAL A 153 0.59 -0.74 11.59
CA VAL A 153 0.77 -2.20 11.51
C VAL A 153 1.80 -2.55 10.44
N ALA A 154 1.63 -2.02 9.23
CA ALA A 154 2.55 -2.25 8.13
C ALA A 154 3.93 -1.61 8.33
N ASN A 155 4.01 -0.48 9.05
CA ASN A 155 5.27 0.23 9.26
C ASN A 155 6.32 -0.63 9.98
N ASN A 156 5.91 -1.63 10.76
CA ASN A 156 6.83 -2.57 11.40
C ASN A 156 7.72 -3.32 10.39
N ILE A 157 7.24 -3.53 9.17
CA ILE A 157 8.00 -4.19 8.11
C ILE A 157 9.27 -3.41 7.74
N LEU A 158 9.22 -2.09 7.81
CA LEU A 158 10.32 -1.21 7.45
C LEU A 158 11.53 -1.37 8.37
N THR A 159 11.33 -1.81 9.62
CA THR A 159 12.41 -2.04 10.60
C THR A 159 13.42 -3.12 10.17
N ARG A 160 13.06 -3.95 9.18
CA ARG A 160 13.94 -4.98 8.63
C ARG A 160 15.06 -4.39 7.78
N ASP A 161 14.77 -3.27 7.07
CA ASP A 161 15.68 -2.68 6.10
C ASP A 161 16.36 -1.41 6.64
N TRP A 162 15.76 -0.75 7.65
CA TRP A 162 16.17 0.57 8.12
C TRP A 162 16.41 0.61 9.61
N ASN A 163 17.51 1.27 10.02
CA ASN A 163 17.90 1.37 11.43
C ASN A 163 17.03 2.38 12.18
N ASN A 164 16.70 3.50 11.54
CA ASN A 164 15.83 4.53 12.09
C ASN A 164 14.78 4.91 11.08
N ILE A 165 13.54 5.08 11.55
CA ILE A 165 12.37 5.41 10.73
C ILE A 165 11.62 6.56 11.40
N TRP A 166 11.32 7.59 10.62
CA TRP A 166 10.50 8.74 11.01
C TRP A 166 9.34 8.93 10.07
#